data_5a8327596b905d9353a31f20929e26b0
#
_entry.id   5a8327596b905d9353a31f20929e26b0
#
_cell.length_a   1.000
_cell.length_b   1.000
_cell.length_c   1.000
_cell.angle_alpha   90.00
_cell.angle_beta   90.00
_cell.angle_gamma   90.00
#
_symmetry.space_group_name_H-M   'P 1'
#
loop_
_entity.id
_entity.type
_entity.pdbx_description
1 polymer ?
#
loop_
_entity_poly.entity_id
_entity_poly.type
_entity_poly.pdbx_seq_one_letter_code
_entity_poly.pdbx_strand_id
1 'polypeptide(L)'
;MSMLDLSVLPAPQVLEALDFEALYQAKLATFRRHMGENWTADLESDPVTKQLELSAYGDMQLRARVNDAAKALLLAHAKGSDLDHLAANVNLQRLVIQAGDSQAVPPVEEVKEADDALRERVQLAYEGLTTAGPRNSYILHARNASALVADAEAESPSPACVTVTVLSLEGDGAAAPDLLATVAAALNDEDVRPLGDRVTVQSAQVLPYRIDAVLHMKGAGPESDAALAEAERKLAAWVNPRRRLGIEVARSAIDAQLHVAGVARVELPGWQDIAPTRAQAAYCIGYSVTLGG
;
A
#
# COMPACT_ATOMS: atom_id res chain seq x y z
N MET A 1 -19.82 3.24 -0.81
CA MET A 1 -19.34 1.83 -0.96
C MET A 1 -17.90 1.81 -0.45
N SER A 2 -17.47 0.76 0.25
CA SER A 2 -16.05 0.60 0.58
C SER A 2 -15.29 0.31 -0.71
N MET A 3 -14.11 0.91 -0.89
CA MET A 3 -13.22 0.53 -1.99
C MET A 3 -12.90 -0.96 -1.91
N LEU A 4 -12.77 -1.59 -3.07
CA LEU A 4 -12.36 -2.99 -3.14
C LEU A 4 -10.91 -3.11 -2.69
N ASP A 5 -10.64 -3.98 -1.74
CA ASP A 5 -9.27 -4.32 -1.37
C ASP A 5 -8.66 -5.21 -2.47
N LEU A 6 -7.78 -4.61 -3.27
CA LEU A 6 -7.14 -5.30 -4.39
C LEU A 6 -6.15 -6.39 -3.92
N SER A 7 -5.69 -6.35 -2.66
CA SER A 7 -4.74 -7.32 -2.12
C SER A 7 -5.36 -8.70 -1.88
N VAL A 8 -6.69 -8.76 -1.73
CA VAL A 8 -7.42 -10.02 -1.52
C VAL A 8 -7.86 -10.70 -2.84
N LEU A 9 -7.59 -10.06 -3.98
CA LEU A 9 -7.90 -10.68 -5.26
C LEU A 9 -7.04 -11.93 -5.50
N PRO A 10 -7.62 -13.01 -6.04
CA PRO A 10 -6.85 -14.20 -6.38
C PRO A 10 -5.79 -13.86 -7.44
N ALA A 11 -4.68 -14.61 -7.42
CA ALA A 11 -3.65 -14.46 -8.44
C ALA A 11 -4.24 -14.67 -9.84
N PRO A 12 -3.82 -13.86 -10.83
CA PRO A 12 -4.32 -14.01 -12.20
C PRO A 12 -3.97 -15.38 -12.79
N GLN A 13 -4.92 -16.00 -13.48
CA GLN A 13 -4.71 -17.31 -14.10
C GLN A 13 -3.67 -17.31 -15.23
N VAL A 14 -3.34 -16.14 -15.77
CA VAL A 14 -2.32 -15.98 -16.81
C VAL A 14 -0.90 -16.24 -16.28
N LEU A 15 -0.69 -16.26 -14.97
CA LEU A 15 0.62 -16.48 -14.39
C LEU A 15 1.02 -17.96 -14.51
N GLU A 16 2.17 -18.18 -15.14
CA GLU A 16 2.76 -19.50 -15.30
C GLU A 16 3.67 -19.85 -14.11
N ALA A 17 3.69 -21.13 -13.75
CA ALA A 17 4.60 -21.61 -12.71
C ALA A 17 6.07 -21.50 -13.16
N LEU A 18 6.93 -21.02 -12.25
CA LEU A 18 8.37 -20.93 -12.45
C LEU A 18 9.05 -22.12 -11.76
N ASP A 19 8.86 -23.30 -12.33
CA ASP A 19 9.42 -24.56 -11.83
C ASP A 19 10.47 -25.05 -12.84
N PHE A 20 11.75 -24.86 -12.48
CA PHE A 20 12.88 -25.28 -13.30
C PHE A 20 12.89 -26.79 -13.54
N GLU A 21 12.67 -27.57 -12.49
CA GLU A 21 12.74 -29.03 -12.57
C GLU A 21 11.64 -29.58 -13.48
N ALA A 22 10.41 -29.09 -13.35
CA ALA A 22 9.32 -29.48 -14.23
C ALA A 22 9.60 -29.14 -15.70
N LEU A 23 10.18 -27.98 -15.98
CA LEU A 23 10.60 -27.57 -17.33
C LEU A 23 11.72 -28.45 -17.87
N TYR A 24 12.73 -28.73 -17.06
CA TYR A 24 13.84 -29.60 -17.43
C TYR A 24 13.36 -31.02 -17.73
N GLN A 25 12.56 -31.62 -16.86
CA GLN A 25 12.01 -32.95 -17.07
C GLN A 25 11.13 -33.06 -18.33
N ALA A 26 10.34 -32.03 -18.62
CA ALA A 26 9.54 -31.97 -19.83
C ALA A 26 10.42 -31.93 -21.10
N LYS A 27 11.52 -31.15 -21.07
CA LYS A 27 12.50 -31.11 -22.17
C LYS A 27 13.25 -32.41 -22.33
N LEU A 28 13.69 -33.01 -21.23
CA LEU A 28 14.36 -34.30 -21.23
C LEU A 28 13.46 -35.40 -21.79
N ALA A 29 12.21 -35.48 -21.37
CA ALA A 29 11.23 -36.41 -21.88
C ALA A 29 10.97 -36.23 -23.38
N THR A 30 10.91 -34.98 -23.85
CA THR A 30 10.76 -34.66 -25.27
C THR A 30 12.01 -35.07 -26.06
N PHE A 31 13.20 -34.76 -25.57
CA PHE A 31 14.46 -35.12 -26.18
C PHE A 31 14.60 -36.65 -26.30
N ARG A 32 14.35 -37.40 -25.22
CA ARG A 32 14.36 -38.89 -25.22
C ARG A 32 13.41 -39.46 -26.26
N ARG A 33 12.21 -38.89 -26.42
CA ARG A 33 11.23 -39.35 -27.43
C ARG A 33 11.74 -39.17 -28.86
N HIS A 34 12.52 -38.12 -29.14
CA HIS A 34 13.09 -37.88 -30.46
C HIS A 34 14.35 -38.70 -30.74
N MET A 35 15.17 -38.99 -29.72
CA MET A 35 16.41 -39.73 -29.86
C MET A 35 16.21 -41.25 -29.83
N GLY A 36 15.08 -41.72 -29.34
CA GLY A 36 14.81 -43.16 -29.17
C GLY A 36 15.70 -43.85 -28.12
N GLU A 37 15.79 -45.17 -28.18
CA GLU A 37 16.51 -45.96 -27.17
C GLU A 37 18.05 -45.89 -27.27
N ASN A 38 18.58 -45.21 -28.27
CA ASN A 38 20.02 -45.13 -28.52
C ASN A 38 20.75 -44.07 -27.68
N TRP A 39 20.01 -43.26 -26.90
CA TRP A 39 20.60 -42.25 -26.04
C TRP A 39 20.44 -42.62 -24.56
N THR A 40 21.57 -42.82 -23.90
CA THR A 40 21.65 -43.27 -22.50
C THR A 40 22.38 -42.25 -21.61
N ALA A 41 22.53 -40.98 -22.04
CA ALA A 41 23.21 -39.97 -21.26
C ALA A 41 22.33 -39.56 -20.06
N ASP A 42 22.64 -40.10 -18.91
CA ASP A 42 22.02 -39.79 -17.62
C ASP A 42 23.03 -39.08 -16.69
N LEU A 43 24.20 -38.67 -17.23
CA LEU A 43 25.24 -38.01 -16.43
C LEU A 43 25.01 -36.51 -16.38
N GLU A 44 25.10 -35.97 -15.20
CA GLU A 44 25.00 -34.51 -14.94
C GLU A 44 26.07 -33.71 -15.70
N SER A 45 27.21 -34.34 -16.02
CA SER A 45 28.32 -33.73 -16.77
C SER A 45 28.16 -33.81 -18.31
N ASP A 46 27.13 -34.50 -18.80
CA ASP A 46 26.91 -34.62 -20.25
C ASP A 46 26.58 -33.22 -20.86
N PRO A 47 27.25 -32.83 -21.96
CA PRO A 47 27.01 -31.57 -22.65
C PRO A 47 25.54 -31.38 -23.08
N VAL A 48 24.85 -32.48 -23.46
CA VAL A 48 23.42 -32.44 -23.83
C VAL A 48 22.56 -32.14 -22.61
N THR A 49 22.85 -32.77 -21.47
CA THR A 49 22.17 -32.46 -20.20
C THR A 49 22.31 -31.00 -19.85
N LYS A 50 23.52 -30.45 -19.93
CA LYS A 50 23.76 -29.00 -19.70
C LYS A 50 23.05 -28.07 -20.69
N GLN A 51 22.91 -28.50 -21.95
CA GLN A 51 22.12 -27.75 -22.93
C GLN A 51 20.61 -27.76 -22.62
N LEU A 52 20.08 -28.90 -22.16
CA LEU A 52 18.68 -28.99 -21.74
C LEU A 52 18.41 -28.15 -20.50
N GLU A 53 19.34 -28.15 -19.52
CA GLU A 53 19.26 -27.28 -18.33
C GLU A 53 19.25 -25.79 -18.73
N LEU A 54 20.19 -25.35 -19.58
CA LEU A 54 20.24 -23.97 -20.08
C LEU A 54 18.96 -23.59 -20.82
N SER A 55 18.44 -24.51 -21.66
CA SER A 55 17.17 -24.29 -22.36
C SER A 55 15.98 -24.18 -21.40
N ALA A 56 15.93 -25.03 -20.34
CA ALA A 56 14.89 -24.96 -19.31
C ALA A 56 14.97 -23.65 -18.51
N TYR A 57 16.19 -23.22 -18.19
CA TYR A 57 16.41 -21.93 -17.51
C TYR A 57 15.98 -20.74 -18.37
N GLY A 58 16.29 -20.77 -19.68
CA GLY A 58 15.81 -19.76 -20.62
C GLY A 58 14.29 -19.68 -20.70
N ASP A 59 13.60 -20.82 -20.76
CA ASP A 59 12.13 -20.87 -20.74
C ASP A 59 11.56 -20.31 -19.42
N MET A 60 12.20 -20.64 -18.30
CA MET A 60 11.80 -20.10 -17.00
C MET A 60 11.94 -18.57 -16.95
N GLN A 61 13.03 -18.01 -17.52
CA GLN A 61 13.21 -16.55 -17.62
C GLN A 61 12.15 -15.90 -18.52
N LEU A 62 11.82 -16.55 -19.65
CA LEU A 62 10.76 -16.06 -20.55
C LEU A 62 9.40 -16.07 -19.86
N ARG A 63 9.06 -17.14 -19.12
CA ARG A 63 7.83 -17.20 -18.32
C ARG A 63 7.81 -16.11 -17.22
N ALA A 64 8.94 -15.92 -16.53
CA ALA A 64 9.05 -14.83 -15.56
C ALA A 64 8.77 -13.47 -16.21
N ARG A 65 9.34 -13.20 -17.39
CA ARG A 65 9.10 -11.96 -18.13
C ARG A 65 7.64 -11.79 -18.55
N VAL A 66 6.99 -12.88 -18.99
CA VAL A 66 5.55 -12.88 -19.34
C VAL A 66 4.70 -12.59 -18.10
N ASN A 67 5.03 -13.24 -16.97
CA ASN A 67 4.35 -13.00 -15.69
C ASN A 67 4.48 -11.54 -15.23
N ASP A 68 5.67 -10.96 -15.34
CA ASP A 68 5.90 -9.57 -14.97
C ASP A 68 5.11 -8.62 -15.89
N ALA A 69 5.12 -8.88 -17.21
CA ALA A 69 4.34 -8.10 -18.17
C ALA A 69 2.83 -8.20 -17.90
N ALA A 70 2.32 -9.40 -17.54
CA ALA A 70 0.92 -9.58 -17.18
C ALA A 70 0.55 -8.81 -15.90
N LYS A 71 1.43 -8.83 -14.88
CA LYS A 71 1.23 -8.07 -13.64
C LYS A 71 1.26 -6.56 -13.85
N ALA A 72 2.12 -6.06 -14.75
CA ALA A 72 2.23 -4.65 -15.07
C ALA A 72 0.93 -4.03 -15.63
N LEU A 73 0.08 -4.85 -16.25
CA LEU A 73 -1.22 -4.42 -16.78
C LEU A 73 -2.37 -4.45 -15.75
N LEU A 74 -2.13 -4.96 -14.55
CA LEU A 74 -3.16 -5.10 -13.53
C LEU A 74 -3.00 -4.06 -12.43
N LEU A 75 -4.03 -3.28 -12.18
CA LEU A 75 -4.02 -2.21 -11.16
C LEU A 75 -3.55 -2.71 -9.77
N ALA A 76 -3.89 -3.95 -9.41
CA ALA A 76 -3.48 -4.57 -8.15
C ALA A 76 -1.95 -4.77 -8.02
N HIS A 77 -1.24 -4.89 -9.14
CA HIS A 77 0.16 -5.29 -9.18
C HIS A 77 1.11 -4.30 -9.84
N ALA A 78 0.57 -3.41 -10.69
CA ALA A 78 1.36 -2.40 -11.40
C ALA A 78 2.09 -1.46 -10.44
N LYS A 79 3.30 -1.07 -10.79
CA LYS A 79 4.18 -0.19 -10.00
C LYS A 79 4.86 0.86 -10.88
N GLY A 80 5.29 1.97 -10.28
CA GLY A 80 6.04 3.01 -10.96
C GLY A 80 5.37 3.46 -12.25
N SER A 81 6.12 3.48 -13.36
CA SER A 81 5.63 3.93 -14.67
C SER A 81 4.47 3.11 -15.24
N ASP A 82 4.39 1.80 -14.94
CA ASP A 82 3.28 0.96 -15.41
C ASP A 82 1.96 1.40 -14.75
N LEU A 83 2.01 1.74 -13.47
CA LEU A 83 0.87 2.30 -12.75
C LEU A 83 0.51 3.70 -13.26
N ASP A 84 1.51 4.52 -13.63
CA ASP A 84 1.28 5.86 -14.22
C ASP A 84 0.53 5.75 -15.55
N HIS A 85 0.86 4.75 -16.37
CA HIS A 85 0.11 4.47 -17.61
C HIS A 85 -1.33 4.04 -17.35
N LEU A 86 -1.57 3.22 -16.32
CA LEU A 86 -2.93 2.86 -15.94
C LEU A 86 -3.71 4.08 -15.42
N ALA A 87 -3.07 4.95 -14.65
CA ALA A 87 -3.67 6.19 -14.16
C ALA A 87 -4.04 7.15 -15.30
N ALA A 88 -3.21 7.23 -16.34
CA ALA A 88 -3.47 8.06 -17.52
C ALA A 88 -4.76 7.65 -18.26
N ASN A 89 -5.16 6.36 -18.23
CA ASN A 89 -6.41 5.89 -18.81
C ASN A 89 -7.67 6.50 -18.16
N VAL A 90 -7.55 6.97 -16.93
CA VAL A 90 -8.61 7.64 -16.16
C VAL A 90 -8.29 9.13 -15.93
N ASN A 91 -7.42 9.70 -16.77
CA ASN A 91 -7.01 11.11 -16.74
C ASN A 91 -6.40 11.55 -15.41
N LEU A 92 -5.68 10.68 -14.73
CA LEU A 92 -4.94 10.97 -13.51
C LEU A 92 -3.44 10.97 -13.78
N GLN A 93 -2.73 11.86 -13.10
CA GLN A 93 -1.27 11.92 -13.07
C GLN A 93 -0.79 11.77 -11.63
N ARG A 94 0.43 11.25 -11.49
CA ARG A 94 1.11 11.16 -10.19
C ARG A 94 1.39 12.57 -9.66
N LEU A 95 0.96 12.84 -8.45
CA LEU A 95 1.14 14.15 -7.82
C LEU A 95 2.57 14.30 -7.30
N VAL A 96 3.07 15.54 -7.33
CA VAL A 96 4.37 15.89 -6.78
C VAL A 96 4.17 16.39 -5.35
N ILE A 97 4.82 15.72 -4.39
CA ILE A 97 4.82 16.11 -2.96
C ILE A 97 5.84 17.22 -2.75
N GLN A 98 7.04 17.05 -3.31
CA GLN A 98 8.13 18.01 -3.22
C GLN A 98 8.75 18.19 -4.60
N ALA A 99 8.76 19.41 -5.09
CA ALA A 99 9.44 19.72 -6.34
C ALA A 99 10.96 19.56 -6.19
N GLY A 100 11.60 18.99 -7.20
CA GLY A 100 13.04 18.90 -7.24
C GLY A 100 13.68 20.28 -7.49
N ASP A 101 14.86 20.52 -6.90
CA ASP A 101 15.69 21.68 -7.15
C ASP A 101 17.14 21.24 -7.36
N SER A 102 17.56 21.22 -8.63
CA SER A 102 18.93 20.85 -9.00
C SER A 102 19.96 21.95 -8.74
N GLN A 103 19.52 23.17 -8.39
CA GLN A 103 20.37 24.32 -8.09
C GLN A 103 20.60 24.47 -6.59
N ALA A 104 19.83 23.79 -5.74
CA ALA A 104 20.02 23.79 -4.28
C ALA A 104 21.34 23.07 -3.91
N VAL A 105 21.90 23.41 -2.75
CA VAL A 105 23.13 22.78 -2.22
C VAL A 105 22.84 22.23 -0.82
N PRO A 106 22.74 20.88 -0.66
CA PRO A 106 22.79 19.83 -1.71
C PRO A 106 21.56 19.87 -2.63
N PRO A 107 21.64 19.29 -3.85
CA PRO A 107 20.49 19.20 -4.73
C PRO A 107 19.31 18.48 -4.06
N VAL A 108 18.12 18.99 -4.30
CA VAL A 108 16.87 18.42 -3.78
C VAL A 108 16.23 17.54 -4.87
N GLU A 109 16.00 16.28 -4.55
CA GLU A 109 15.30 15.37 -5.46
C GLU A 109 13.79 15.60 -5.45
N GLU A 110 13.15 15.40 -6.61
CA GLU A 110 11.70 15.42 -6.70
C GLU A 110 11.10 14.22 -5.96
N VAL A 111 10.14 14.49 -5.08
CA VAL A 111 9.38 13.45 -4.36
C VAL A 111 7.95 13.42 -4.88
N LYS A 112 7.53 12.25 -5.36
CA LYS A 112 6.18 12.00 -5.87
C LYS A 112 5.37 11.14 -4.90
N GLU A 113 4.06 11.15 -5.07
CA GLU A 113 3.16 10.29 -4.31
C GLU A 113 3.50 8.80 -4.49
N ALA A 114 3.28 8.03 -3.44
CA ALA A 114 3.52 6.58 -3.45
C ALA A 114 2.53 5.83 -4.37
N ASP A 115 2.93 4.65 -4.86
CA ASP A 115 2.10 3.81 -5.71
C ASP A 115 0.73 3.50 -5.10
N ASP A 116 0.67 3.26 -3.78
CA ASP A 116 -0.59 2.95 -3.11
C ASP A 116 -1.56 4.14 -3.11
N ALA A 117 -1.06 5.36 -2.92
CA ALA A 117 -1.88 6.56 -2.96
C ALA A 117 -2.45 6.82 -4.37
N LEU A 118 -1.61 6.67 -5.41
CA LEU A 118 -2.06 6.78 -6.80
C LEU A 118 -3.08 5.67 -7.13
N ARG A 119 -2.83 4.43 -6.72
CA ARG A 119 -3.74 3.29 -6.96
C ARG A 119 -5.12 3.52 -6.35
N GLU A 120 -5.20 4.04 -5.12
CA GLU A 120 -6.46 4.41 -4.49
C GLU A 120 -7.20 5.51 -5.28
N ARG A 121 -6.48 6.50 -5.81
CA ARG A 121 -7.06 7.55 -6.65
C ARG A 121 -7.58 6.99 -7.97
N VAL A 122 -6.87 6.05 -8.59
CA VAL A 122 -7.32 5.35 -9.81
C VAL A 122 -8.62 4.57 -9.56
N GLN A 123 -8.73 3.89 -8.41
CA GLN A 123 -9.99 3.21 -8.04
C GLN A 123 -11.16 4.18 -7.86
N LEU A 124 -10.89 5.38 -7.33
CA LEU A 124 -11.90 6.42 -7.12
C LEU A 124 -12.22 7.21 -8.39
N ALA A 125 -11.43 7.08 -9.46
CA ALA A 125 -11.54 7.93 -10.64
C ALA A 125 -12.95 7.95 -11.27
N TYR A 126 -13.61 6.80 -11.30
CA TYR A 126 -14.97 6.69 -11.84
C TYR A 126 -16.03 7.40 -11.00
N GLU A 127 -15.78 7.56 -9.70
CA GLU A 127 -16.66 8.33 -8.81
C GLU A 127 -16.60 9.83 -9.09
N GLY A 128 -15.49 10.31 -9.63
CA GLY A 128 -15.27 11.71 -10.04
C GLY A 128 -15.94 12.08 -11.37
N LEU A 129 -16.48 11.13 -12.11
CA LEU A 129 -17.21 11.40 -13.36
C LEU A 129 -18.62 12.00 -13.12
N THR A 130 -19.07 12.01 -11.89
CA THR A 130 -20.39 12.54 -11.52
C THR A 130 -20.27 13.96 -10.99
N THR A 131 -21.04 14.90 -11.57
CA THR A 131 -21.21 16.27 -11.06
C THR A 131 -22.18 16.35 -9.88
N ALA A 132 -22.86 15.26 -9.53
CA ALA A 132 -23.94 15.24 -8.55
C ALA A 132 -23.52 14.77 -7.14
N GLY A 133 -22.30 15.01 -6.70
CA GLY A 133 -21.86 14.97 -5.32
C GLY A 133 -22.03 13.69 -4.49
N PRO A 134 -21.82 12.45 -5.02
CA PRO A 134 -21.66 11.32 -4.12
C PRO A 134 -20.41 11.51 -3.25
N ARG A 135 -20.44 10.98 -2.01
CA ARG A 135 -19.33 11.10 -1.03
C ARG A 135 -17.96 10.88 -1.68
N ASN A 136 -17.81 9.80 -2.44
CA ASN A 136 -16.53 9.43 -3.04
C ASN A 136 -16.04 10.44 -4.09
N SER A 137 -16.93 11.15 -4.76
CA SER A 137 -16.56 12.24 -5.67
C SER A 137 -15.87 13.37 -4.91
N TYR A 138 -16.43 13.80 -3.77
CA TYR A 138 -15.78 14.80 -2.92
C TYR A 138 -14.43 14.35 -2.38
N ILE A 139 -14.33 13.07 -1.96
CA ILE A 139 -13.07 12.48 -1.50
C ILE A 139 -12.03 12.48 -2.61
N LEU A 140 -12.39 12.06 -3.83
CA LEU A 140 -11.47 12.05 -4.97
C LEU A 140 -10.98 13.46 -5.30
N HIS A 141 -11.89 14.43 -5.44
CA HIS A 141 -11.51 15.81 -5.76
C HIS A 141 -10.65 16.43 -4.66
N ALA A 142 -10.92 16.15 -3.38
CA ALA A 142 -10.08 16.60 -2.28
C ALA A 142 -8.66 16.00 -2.36
N ARG A 143 -8.55 14.70 -2.64
CA ARG A 143 -7.25 14.02 -2.79
C ARG A 143 -6.50 14.42 -4.06
N ASN A 144 -7.20 14.82 -5.11
CA ASN A 144 -6.58 15.32 -6.34
C ASN A 144 -6.09 16.77 -6.21
N ALA A 145 -6.61 17.53 -5.26
CA ALA A 145 -6.25 18.94 -5.08
C ALA A 145 -4.79 19.12 -4.64
N SER A 146 -4.24 18.19 -3.86
CA SER A 146 -2.86 18.27 -3.39
C SER A 146 -2.32 16.90 -2.99
N ALA A 147 -1.05 16.63 -3.31
CA ALA A 147 -0.32 15.44 -2.86
C ALA A 147 -0.13 15.39 -1.32
N LEU A 148 -0.29 16.51 -0.63
CA LEU A 148 -0.21 16.61 0.83
C LEU A 148 -1.49 16.10 1.53
N VAL A 149 -2.55 15.79 0.80
CA VAL A 149 -3.75 15.16 1.34
C VAL A 149 -3.51 13.67 1.49
N ALA A 150 -3.30 13.21 2.73
CA ALA A 150 -3.13 11.78 3.05
C ALA A 150 -4.46 11.02 2.97
N ASP A 151 -5.55 11.66 3.43
CA ASP A 151 -6.89 11.09 3.39
C ASP A 151 -7.94 12.21 3.45
N ALA A 152 -9.14 11.92 2.99
CA ALA A 152 -10.27 12.85 3.07
C ALA A 152 -11.56 12.06 3.32
N GLU A 153 -12.48 12.67 4.06
CA GLU A 153 -13.81 12.10 4.30
C GLU A 153 -14.86 13.20 4.12
N ALA A 154 -16.01 12.85 3.55
CA ALA A 154 -17.10 13.79 3.31
C ALA A 154 -18.37 13.36 4.02
N GLU A 155 -19.00 14.30 4.72
CA GLU A 155 -20.25 14.09 5.45
C GLU A 155 -21.24 15.20 5.12
N SER A 156 -22.53 14.87 5.14
CA SER A 156 -23.61 15.85 4.99
C SER A 156 -24.33 16.00 6.33
N PRO A 157 -23.95 16.97 7.16
CA PRO A 157 -24.58 17.17 8.48
C PRO A 157 -26.00 17.72 8.36
N SER A 158 -26.34 18.35 7.27
CA SER A 158 -27.68 18.84 6.94
C SER A 158 -27.87 18.92 5.43
N PRO A 159 -29.11 18.99 4.93
CA PRO A 159 -29.38 19.10 3.48
C PRO A 159 -28.61 20.27 2.85
N ALA A 160 -28.04 20.01 1.68
CA ALA A 160 -27.22 20.96 0.92
C ALA A 160 -25.96 21.48 1.64
N CYS A 161 -25.56 20.89 2.77
CA CYS A 161 -24.30 21.20 3.44
C CYS A 161 -23.40 19.97 3.37
N VAL A 162 -22.18 20.16 2.88
CA VAL A 162 -21.16 19.13 2.81
C VAL A 162 -19.94 19.60 3.60
N THR A 163 -19.50 18.78 4.56
CA THR A 163 -18.27 19.01 5.31
C THR A 163 -17.24 17.98 4.85
N VAL A 164 -16.13 18.48 4.32
CA VAL A 164 -14.99 17.64 3.92
C VAL A 164 -13.88 17.78 4.94
N THR A 165 -13.55 16.68 5.60
CA THR A 165 -12.45 16.61 6.57
C THR A 165 -11.20 16.14 5.87
N VAL A 166 -10.10 16.86 6.04
CA VAL A 166 -8.81 16.60 5.38
C VAL A 166 -7.78 16.17 6.42
N LEU A 167 -7.14 15.03 6.18
CA LEU A 167 -5.96 14.55 6.90
C LEU A 167 -4.71 14.90 6.09
N SER A 168 -3.76 15.61 6.70
CA SER A 168 -2.49 15.93 6.05
C SER A 168 -1.52 14.75 6.05
N LEU A 169 -0.66 14.66 5.03
CA LEU A 169 0.49 13.78 5.00
C LEU A 169 1.59 14.24 5.99
N GLU A 170 1.65 15.54 6.25
CA GLU A 170 2.68 16.17 7.08
C GLU A 170 2.34 16.11 8.57
N GLY A 171 3.39 16.13 9.39
CA GLY A 171 3.29 16.21 10.84
C GLY A 171 2.44 15.10 11.47
N ASP A 172 1.58 15.50 12.39
CA ASP A 172 0.65 14.60 13.08
C ASP A 172 -0.62 14.28 12.27
N GLY A 173 -0.82 14.97 11.13
CA GLY A 173 -1.97 14.82 10.24
C GLY A 173 -2.94 15.99 10.28
N ALA A 174 -2.74 16.97 11.15
CA ALA A 174 -3.52 18.19 11.11
C ALA A 174 -3.20 18.97 9.82
N ALA A 175 -4.24 19.32 9.06
CA ALA A 175 -4.08 20.06 7.82
C ALA A 175 -3.83 21.54 8.10
N ALA A 176 -2.74 22.09 7.53
CA ALA A 176 -2.41 23.51 7.60
C ALA A 176 -3.45 24.37 6.84
N PRO A 177 -3.61 25.65 7.20
CA PRO A 177 -4.57 26.56 6.55
C PRO A 177 -4.41 26.64 5.03
N ASP A 178 -3.17 26.64 4.53
CA ASP A 178 -2.87 26.72 3.10
C ASP A 178 -3.34 25.46 2.34
N LEU A 179 -3.17 24.28 2.95
CA LEU A 179 -3.69 23.05 2.39
C LEU A 179 -5.22 23.04 2.36
N LEU A 180 -5.86 23.51 3.45
CA LEU A 180 -7.32 23.62 3.50
C LEU A 180 -7.85 24.60 2.45
N ALA A 181 -7.17 25.74 2.23
CA ALA A 181 -7.53 26.69 1.20
C ALA A 181 -7.42 26.10 -0.21
N THR A 182 -6.35 25.34 -0.48
CA THR A 182 -6.15 24.64 -1.77
C THR A 182 -7.27 23.63 -2.03
N VAL A 183 -7.61 22.80 -1.05
CA VAL A 183 -8.70 21.82 -1.17
C VAL A 183 -10.04 22.54 -1.30
N ALA A 184 -10.28 23.60 -0.53
CA ALA A 184 -11.53 24.38 -0.62
C ALA A 184 -11.71 25.02 -2.00
N ALA A 185 -10.64 25.56 -2.60
CA ALA A 185 -10.70 26.11 -3.95
C ALA A 185 -11.07 25.04 -4.98
N ALA A 186 -10.43 23.88 -4.92
CA ALA A 186 -10.70 22.77 -5.85
C ALA A 186 -12.15 22.22 -5.70
N LEU A 187 -12.65 22.11 -4.46
CA LEU A 187 -14.01 21.59 -4.22
C LEU A 187 -15.12 22.63 -4.49
N ASN A 188 -14.81 23.91 -4.56
CA ASN A 188 -15.74 24.97 -4.90
C ASN A 188 -15.66 25.43 -6.36
N ASP A 189 -14.85 24.74 -7.18
CA ASP A 189 -14.79 24.95 -8.61
C ASP A 189 -16.17 24.72 -9.27
N GLU A 190 -16.52 25.53 -10.27
CA GLU A 190 -17.85 25.46 -10.93
C GLU A 190 -18.08 24.11 -11.64
N ASP A 191 -17.01 23.47 -12.10
CA ASP A 191 -17.08 22.16 -12.77
C ASP A 191 -17.12 20.98 -11.78
N VAL A 192 -16.81 21.22 -10.51
CA VAL A 192 -16.73 20.19 -9.47
C VAL A 192 -17.93 20.23 -8.53
N ARG A 193 -18.29 21.42 -8.04
CA ARG A 193 -19.32 21.60 -7.02
C ARG A 193 -20.72 21.56 -7.60
N PRO A 194 -21.64 20.71 -7.06
CA PRO A 194 -23.07 20.83 -7.35
C PRO A 194 -23.61 22.21 -6.93
N LEU A 195 -24.47 22.79 -7.77
CA LEU A 195 -25.00 24.15 -7.56
C LEU A 195 -25.71 24.35 -6.20
N GLY A 196 -26.32 23.27 -5.67
CA GLY A 196 -27.05 23.31 -4.40
C GLY A 196 -26.20 23.14 -3.16
N ASP A 197 -24.96 22.68 -3.30
CA ASP A 197 -24.14 22.27 -2.16
C ASP A 197 -23.31 23.44 -1.59
N ARG A 198 -23.30 23.54 -0.28
CA ARG A 198 -22.40 24.41 0.49
C ARG A 198 -21.29 23.57 1.07
N VAL A 199 -20.11 23.68 0.47
CA VAL A 199 -18.95 22.90 0.86
C VAL A 199 -18.13 23.64 1.88
N THR A 200 -17.84 22.97 3.00
CA THR A 200 -16.93 23.44 4.05
C THR A 200 -15.78 22.44 4.17
N VAL A 201 -14.56 22.94 4.21
CA VAL A 201 -13.35 22.11 4.39
C VAL A 201 -12.78 22.36 5.78
N GLN A 202 -12.46 21.29 6.49
CA GLN A 202 -11.89 21.34 7.83
C GLN A 202 -10.71 20.38 7.99
N SER A 203 -9.83 20.67 8.95
CA SER A 203 -8.76 19.75 9.32
C SER A 203 -9.30 18.57 10.12
N ALA A 204 -8.67 17.42 9.97
CA ALA A 204 -8.89 16.28 10.85
C ALA A 204 -8.57 16.62 12.30
N GLN A 205 -9.37 16.12 13.24
CA GLN A 205 -9.04 16.13 14.65
C GLN A 205 -8.10 14.95 14.94
N VAL A 206 -6.89 15.27 15.39
CA VAL A 206 -5.88 14.26 15.72
C VAL A 206 -6.08 13.74 17.14
N LEU A 207 -6.16 12.42 17.31
CA LEU A 207 -6.21 11.74 18.59
C LEU A 207 -4.84 11.15 18.91
N PRO A 208 -4.01 11.78 19.73
CA PRO A 208 -2.70 11.28 20.06
C PRO A 208 -2.80 10.05 20.99
N TYR A 209 -1.98 9.04 20.75
CA TYR A 209 -1.88 7.87 21.61
C TYR A 209 -0.45 7.37 21.72
N ARG A 210 -0.20 6.54 22.74
CA ARG A 210 1.08 5.87 22.96
C ARG A 210 0.85 4.38 23.15
N ILE A 211 1.80 3.56 22.68
CA ILE A 211 1.79 2.11 22.87
C ILE A 211 2.91 1.75 23.84
N ASP A 212 2.57 1.17 24.96
CA ASP A 212 3.52 0.54 25.87
C ASP A 212 3.21 -0.95 25.91
N ALA A 213 4.19 -1.78 25.48
CA ALA A 213 4.02 -3.21 25.33
C ALA A 213 5.09 -4.00 26.09
N VAL A 214 4.70 -5.12 26.67
CA VAL A 214 5.60 -6.08 27.30
C VAL A 214 5.48 -7.41 26.59
N LEU A 215 6.61 -7.92 26.06
CA LEU A 215 6.69 -9.21 25.38
C LEU A 215 7.19 -10.29 26.33
N HIS A 216 6.40 -11.32 26.54
CA HIS A 216 6.83 -12.53 27.24
C HIS A 216 7.33 -13.55 26.22
N MET A 217 8.56 -13.96 26.36
CA MET A 217 9.24 -14.87 25.44
C MET A 217 8.99 -16.34 25.83
N LYS A 218 9.05 -17.25 24.85
CA LYS A 218 8.97 -18.72 25.11
C LYS A 218 10.22 -19.29 25.73
N GLY A 219 11.35 -18.58 25.66
CA GLY A 219 12.65 -18.96 26.21
C GLY A 219 13.50 -17.74 26.51
N ALA A 220 14.55 -17.92 27.29
CA ALA A 220 15.55 -16.89 27.57
C ALA A 220 16.82 -17.18 26.77
N GLY A 221 17.15 -16.35 25.81
CA GLY A 221 18.32 -16.54 24.95
C GLY A 221 18.54 -15.37 23.98
N PRO A 222 19.62 -15.38 23.19
CA PRO A 222 19.93 -14.33 22.21
C PRO A 222 18.82 -14.11 21.15
N GLU A 223 17.99 -15.12 20.92
CA GLU A 223 16.82 -15.03 20.04
C GLU A 223 15.75 -14.05 20.56
N SER A 224 15.74 -13.76 21.87
CA SER A 224 14.78 -12.80 22.46
C SER A 224 15.03 -11.37 21.97
N ASP A 225 16.30 -10.98 21.85
CA ASP A 225 16.68 -9.65 21.33
C ASP A 225 16.32 -9.50 19.85
N ALA A 226 16.54 -10.56 19.07
CA ALA A 226 16.16 -10.57 17.66
C ALA A 226 14.63 -10.48 17.47
N ALA A 227 13.88 -11.18 18.31
CA ALA A 227 12.40 -11.12 18.28
C ALA A 227 11.90 -9.74 18.72
N LEU A 228 12.51 -9.12 19.72
CA LEU A 228 12.20 -7.75 20.15
C LEU A 228 12.41 -6.76 19.00
N ALA A 229 13.58 -6.79 18.36
CA ALA A 229 13.89 -5.92 17.23
C ALA A 229 12.91 -6.11 16.04
N GLU A 230 12.52 -7.35 15.75
CA GLU A 230 11.55 -7.65 14.71
C GLU A 230 10.14 -7.13 15.07
N ALA A 231 9.71 -7.27 16.32
CA ALA A 231 8.44 -6.73 16.81
C ALA A 231 8.39 -5.20 16.73
N GLU A 232 9.46 -4.53 17.16
CA GLU A 232 9.60 -3.07 17.04
C GLU A 232 9.57 -2.61 15.58
N ARG A 233 10.27 -3.31 14.69
CA ARG A 233 10.28 -3.01 13.26
C ARG A 233 8.90 -3.12 12.63
N LYS A 234 8.14 -4.19 12.96
CA LYS A 234 6.77 -4.37 12.47
C LYS A 234 5.83 -3.31 13.01
N LEU A 235 5.94 -3.01 14.31
CA LEU A 235 5.12 -1.97 14.93
C LEU A 235 5.41 -0.60 14.31
N ALA A 236 6.66 -0.23 14.11
CA ALA A 236 7.07 1.01 13.46
C ALA A 236 6.50 1.15 12.04
N ALA A 237 6.52 0.07 11.26
CA ALA A 237 5.96 0.04 9.91
C ALA A 237 4.42 0.12 9.89
N TRP A 238 3.75 -0.24 11.01
CA TRP A 238 2.29 -0.29 11.07
C TRP A 238 1.67 1.00 11.62
N VAL A 239 2.22 1.63 12.65
CA VAL A 239 1.55 2.71 13.41
C VAL A 239 1.16 3.91 12.54
N ASN A 240 2.04 4.80 12.17
CA ASN A 240 1.73 6.06 11.51
C ASN A 240 1.61 5.99 9.98
N PRO A 241 2.33 5.13 9.24
CA PRO A 241 2.21 5.05 7.78
C PRO A 241 0.80 4.68 7.28
N ARG A 242 0.02 4.01 8.12
CA ARG A 242 -1.34 3.55 7.78
C ARG A 242 -2.45 4.40 8.39
N ARG A 243 -2.14 5.54 8.96
CA ARG A 243 -3.19 6.42 9.54
C ARG A 243 -4.18 6.84 8.47
N ARG A 244 -5.45 6.75 8.81
CA ARG A 244 -6.61 7.16 8.01
C ARG A 244 -7.68 7.73 8.92
N LEU A 245 -8.61 8.48 8.33
CA LEU A 245 -9.78 8.97 9.05
C LEU A 245 -10.71 7.81 9.45
N GLY A 246 -11.21 7.83 10.67
CA GLY A 246 -12.18 6.86 11.17
C GLY A 246 -11.68 5.44 11.37
N ILE A 247 -10.38 5.20 11.28
CA ILE A 247 -9.81 3.86 11.47
C ILE A 247 -9.52 3.60 12.94
N GLU A 248 -10.12 2.54 13.45
CA GLU A 248 -9.94 2.06 14.81
C GLU A 248 -8.52 1.53 15.05
N VAL A 249 -7.97 1.85 16.22
CA VAL A 249 -6.73 1.24 16.73
C VAL A 249 -7.12 0.25 17.83
N ALA A 250 -7.44 -0.97 17.41
CA ALA A 250 -7.82 -2.04 18.30
C ALA A 250 -6.58 -2.75 18.88
N ARG A 251 -6.73 -3.26 20.12
CA ARG A 251 -5.72 -4.09 20.78
C ARG A 251 -5.26 -5.26 19.90
N SER A 252 -6.19 -5.95 19.29
CA SER A 252 -5.90 -7.10 18.43
C SER A 252 -5.01 -6.77 17.24
N ALA A 253 -5.13 -5.54 16.68
CA ALA A 253 -4.31 -5.08 15.59
C ALA A 253 -2.86 -4.83 16.03
N ILE A 254 -2.65 -4.30 17.23
CA ILE A 254 -1.33 -4.12 17.86
C ILE A 254 -0.72 -5.48 18.19
N ASP A 255 -1.48 -6.39 18.83
CA ASP A 255 -1.05 -7.74 19.16
C ASP A 255 -0.56 -8.50 17.94
N ALA A 256 -1.23 -8.35 16.79
CA ALA A 256 -0.84 -8.97 15.51
C ALA A 256 0.52 -8.51 15.00
N GLN A 257 0.94 -7.27 15.28
CA GLN A 257 2.26 -6.77 14.89
C GLN A 257 3.36 -7.26 15.85
N LEU A 258 3.03 -7.38 17.13
CA LEU A 258 3.99 -7.72 18.19
C LEU A 258 4.17 -9.22 18.39
N HIS A 259 3.22 -10.06 17.95
CA HIS A 259 3.27 -11.51 18.10
C HIS A 259 4.15 -12.15 17.01
N VAL A 260 5.47 -11.91 17.10
CA VAL A 260 6.47 -12.50 16.20
C VAL A 260 6.94 -13.87 16.69
N ALA A 261 7.76 -14.55 15.86
CA ALA A 261 8.34 -15.84 16.24
C ALA A 261 9.15 -15.70 17.57
N GLY A 262 8.90 -16.60 18.52
CA GLY A 262 9.54 -16.55 19.83
C GLY A 262 8.73 -15.86 20.93
N VAL A 263 7.75 -15.02 20.60
CA VAL A 263 6.85 -14.40 21.56
C VAL A 263 5.78 -15.40 22.00
N ALA A 264 5.60 -15.55 23.31
CA ALA A 264 4.56 -16.38 23.90
C ALA A 264 3.28 -15.58 24.19
N ARG A 265 3.44 -14.34 24.66
CA ARG A 265 2.33 -13.46 25.05
C ARG A 265 2.73 -12.00 24.92
N VAL A 266 1.78 -11.17 24.50
CA VAL A 266 1.90 -9.71 24.49
C VAL A 266 1.01 -9.14 25.58
N GLU A 267 1.55 -8.24 26.37
CA GLU A 267 0.79 -7.42 27.33
C GLU A 267 0.80 -5.97 26.88
N LEU A 268 -0.37 -5.34 26.91
CA LEU A 268 -0.55 -3.91 26.64
C LEU A 268 -1.17 -3.27 27.88
N PRO A 269 -0.34 -2.87 28.87
CA PRO A 269 -0.83 -2.32 30.13
C PRO A 269 -1.64 -1.03 29.90
N GLY A 270 -2.86 -0.98 30.45
CA GLY A 270 -3.72 0.20 30.39
C GLY A 270 -4.27 0.54 28.99
N TRP A 271 -4.06 -0.30 27.99
CA TRP A 271 -4.58 -0.05 26.64
C TRP A 271 -6.12 -0.09 26.60
N GLN A 272 -6.67 0.91 25.95
CA GLN A 272 -8.07 0.98 25.55
C GLN A 272 -8.16 1.23 24.06
N ASP A 273 -9.06 0.51 23.40
CA ASP A 273 -9.26 0.65 21.96
C ASP A 273 -9.70 2.08 21.61
N ILE A 274 -9.12 2.63 20.56
CA ILE A 274 -9.39 3.98 20.10
C ILE A 274 -10.26 3.88 18.86
N ALA A 275 -11.49 4.38 18.94
CA ALA A 275 -12.45 4.38 17.84
C ALA A 275 -12.69 5.82 17.34
N PRO A 276 -11.86 6.33 16.42
CA PRO A 276 -12.02 7.68 15.85
C PRO A 276 -13.32 7.78 15.06
N THR A 277 -13.95 8.94 15.12
CA THR A 277 -15.02 9.29 14.18
C THR A 277 -14.45 9.56 12.78
N ARG A 278 -15.32 9.70 11.77
CA ARG A 278 -14.90 10.03 10.40
C ARG A 278 -14.15 11.34 10.24
N ALA A 279 -14.30 12.25 11.21
CA ALA A 279 -13.57 13.51 11.26
C ALA A 279 -12.29 13.43 12.10
N GLN A 280 -11.94 12.24 12.61
CA GLN A 280 -10.81 12.03 13.51
C GLN A 280 -9.83 11.03 12.93
N ALA A 281 -8.54 11.20 13.27
CA ALA A 281 -7.49 10.24 12.96
C ALA A 281 -6.63 9.98 14.20
N ALA A 282 -6.33 8.71 14.48
CA ALA A 282 -5.43 8.34 15.55
C ALA A 282 -3.96 8.55 15.11
N TYR A 283 -3.12 9.12 15.98
CA TYR A 283 -1.71 9.37 15.74
C TYR A 283 -0.85 8.86 16.89
N CYS A 284 0.06 7.94 16.59
CA CYS A 284 0.98 7.41 17.58
C CYS A 284 2.12 8.41 17.85
N ILE A 285 2.15 8.97 19.05
CA ILE A 285 3.19 9.90 19.50
C ILE A 285 4.46 9.20 19.99
N GLY A 286 4.42 7.89 20.15
CA GLY A 286 5.55 7.07 20.57
C GLY A 286 5.11 5.69 21.02
N TYR A 287 6.05 4.77 21.02
CA TYR A 287 5.85 3.42 21.55
C TYR A 287 7.07 2.95 22.34
N SER A 288 6.85 1.99 23.24
CA SER A 288 7.89 1.31 23.99
C SER A 288 7.56 -0.18 23.99
N VAL A 289 8.52 -1.01 23.61
CA VAL A 289 8.40 -2.47 23.65
C VAL A 289 9.50 -3.01 24.54
N THR A 290 9.14 -3.77 25.57
CA THR A 290 10.09 -4.30 26.53
C THR A 290 9.92 -5.80 26.71
N LEU A 291 10.96 -6.49 27.15
CA LEU A 291 10.88 -7.90 27.53
C LEU A 291 10.32 -8.02 28.94
N GLY A 292 9.31 -8.86 29.09
CA GLY A 292 8.80 -9.28 30.40
C GLY A 292 9.73 -10.29 31.03
N GLY A 293 10.00 -10.13 32.32
CA GLY A 293 10.81 -11.06 33.10
C GLY A 293 10.14 -12.41 33.31
#